data_e1820558e339bad389b2c109a04d8976
#
_entry.id   e1820558e339bad389b2c109a04d8976
#
_cell.length_a   1.000
_cell.length_b   1.000
_cell.length_c   1.000
_cell.angle_alpha   90.00
_cell.angle_beta   90.00
_cell.angle_gamma   90.00
#
_symmetry.space_group_name_H-M   'P 1'
#
loop_
_entity.id
_entity.type
_entity.pdbx_description
1 polymer ?
#
loop_
_entity_poly.entity_id
_entity_poly.type
_entity_poly.pdbx_seq_one_letter_code
_entity_poly.pdbx_strand_id
1 'polypeptide(L)'
;MTPQNPRVNAAKPVAAAMSQLPSRPRTSSQTFRNLERGGILSSLIALLFLVLLCGALYLARRPLLRFAGESWIVDESLDHADAIIVLSDDNFYADRVTRAAELMREGKAPVVVASGRRLRPYAGIAELMQHDLIERGVAKEKIISFPQDADSTREEAEALRNLVLEKKWTSVLVVTSNYHTRRARYIFRHVFPQGVAVAIVSARDGDFDPQQWWEKRKSCKELTREVTGLIVAMWELRHTAETASVSQSVVALRVPKPLQVV
;
A
#
# COMPACT_ATOMS: atom_id res chain seq x y z
N MET A 1 21.89 61.28 -71.64
CA MET A 1 21.81 60.64 -72.93
C MET A 1 20.63 59.69 -72.89
N THR A 2 19.48 60.20 -73.31
CA THR A 2 18.36 59.49 -73.87
C THR A 2 18.68 59.11 -75.32
N PRO A 3 18.16 58.08 -75.91
CA PRO A 3 16.73 58.13 -76.34
C PRO A 3 16.00 56.74 -76.42
N GLN A 4 14.75 56.80 -76.34
CA GLN A 4 13.69 56.67 -77.31
C GLN A 4 12.98 55.29 -77.40
N ASN A 5 11.71 55.43 -77.19
CA ASN A 5 10.60 54.61 -77.58
C ASN A 5 10.40 54.51 -79.09
N PRO A 6 9.84 53.51 -79.66
CA PRO A 6 8.47 53.74 -80.20
C PRO A 6 7.54 52.48 -80.03
N ARG A 7 6.29 52.70 -79.57
CA ARG A 7 5.01 52.73 -80.31
C ARG A 7 4.67 51.53 -81.23
N VAL A 8 3.49 51.03 -80.92
CA VAL A 8 2.19 50.85 -81.59
C VAL A 8 1.94 49.43 -82.12
N ASN A 9 0.94 48.76 -81.73
CA ASN A 9 -0.34 48.75 -82.41
C ASN A 9 -1.43 47.94 -81.68
N ALA A 10 -2.63 48.49 -81.77
CA ALA A 10 -3.90 48.00 -81.33
C ALA A 10 -4.45 46.92 -82.24
N ALA A 11 -5.21 46.01 -81.70
CA ALA A 11 -6.38 45.43 -82.39
C ALA A 11 -7.37 44.84 -81.38
N LYS A 12 -8.61 45.14 -81.65
CA LYS A 12 -9.86 44.92 -80.94
C LYS A 12 -10.37 43.47 -81.00
N PRO A 13 -11.58 43.23 -80.55
CA PRO A 13 -11.93 42.28 -79.48
C PRO A 13 -12.60 41.02 -80.03
N VAL A 14 -12.62 39.96 -79.32
CA VAL A 14 -13.56 38.86 -79.54
C VAL A 14 -14.28 38.55 -78.22
N ALA A 15 -15.56 38.77 -78.28
CA ALA A 15 -16.52 38.46 -77.23
C ALA A 15 -16.81 36.97 -77.18
N ALA A 16 -17.33 36.57 -76.00
CA ALA A 16 -18.17 35.42 -75.76
C ALA A 16 -17.50 34.01 -75.60
N ALA A 17 -17.39 33.58 -74.36
CA ALA A 17 -17.95 32.28 -73.95
C ALA A 17 -18.09 32.27 -72.39
N MET A 18 -19.26 32.68 -71.96
CA MET A 18 -19.82 32.29 -70.69
C MET A 18 -20.09 30.79 -70.72
N SER A 19 -19.43 29.98 -69.91
CA SER A 19 -19.94 28.68 -69.53
C SER A 19 -19.43 28.28 -68.16
N GLN A 20 -20.32 28.43 -67.23
CA GLN A 20 -20.59 27.46 -66.12
C GLN A 20 -19.40 27.01 -65.24
N LEU A 21 -19.20 27.77 -64.16
CA LEU A 21 -18.58 27.26 -62.97
C LEU A 21 -19.60 26.39 -62.23
N PRO A 22 -19.22 25.13 -61.79
CA PRO A 22 -20.09 24.34 -60.99
C PRO A 22 -20.22 24.97 -59.61
N SER A 23 -21.45 25.11 -59.13
CA SER A 23 -21.85 25.57 -57.83
C SER A 23 -21.23 24.63 -56.75
N ARG A 24 -20.40 25.18 -55.88
CA ARG A 24 -19.94 24.51 -54.65
C ARG A 24 -21.18 24.07 -53.87
N PRO A 25 -21.24 22.80 -53.37
CA PRO A 25 -22.28 22.42 -52.47
C PRO A 25 -22.12 23.22 -51.18
N ARG A 26 -23.13 23.95 -50.78
CA ARG A 26 -23.30 24.50 -49.45
C ARG A 26 -23.38 23.32 -48.50
N THR A 27 -22.26 22.99 -47.86
CA THR A 27 -22.28 22.14 -46.67
C THR A 27 -23.08 22.86 -45.60
N SER A 28 -24.27 22.37 -45.39
CA SER A 28 -25.18 22.81 -44.35
C SER A 28 -24.53 22.55 -42.98
N SER A 29 -24.09 23.62 -42.36
CA SER A 29 -23.68 23.65 -40.94
C SER A 29 -24.91 23.51 -40.01
N GLN A 30 -25.63 22.41 -40.15
CA GLN A 30 -26.81 22.13 -39.33
C GLN A 30 -26.64 21.01 -38.32
N THR A 31 -25.39 20.51 -38.07
CA THR A 31 -25.20 19.35 -37.20
C THR A 31 -24.74 19.69 -35.76
N PHE A 32 -24.60 20.96 -35.39
CA PHE A 32 -24.13 21.33 -34.04
C PHE A 32 -25.13 22.11 -33.18
N ARG A 33 -26.43 22.15 -33.56
CA ARG A 33 -27.44 22.92 -32.82
C ARG A 33 -28.33 22.12 -31.87
N ASN A 34 -28.17 20.81 -31.74
CA ASN A 34 -29.05 19.97 -30.92
C ASN A 34 -28.52 19.62 -29.54
N LEU A 35 -27.40 20.19 -29.13
CA LEU A 35 -26.81 19.94 -27.80
C LEU A 35 -27.25 20.93 -26.69
N GLU A 36 -27.99 22.00 -27.05
CA GLU A 36 -28.31 23.07 -26.08
C GLU A 36 -29.75 23.05 -25.54
N ARG A 37 -30.62 22.14 -25.96
CA ARG A 37 -32.01 22.10 -25.48
C ARG A 37 -32.30 21.14 -24.30
N GLY A 38 -31.27 20.41 -23.84
CA GLY A 38 -31.35 19.60 -22.61
C GLY A 38 -30.89 20.32 -21.33
N GLY A 39 -30.41 21.57 -21.44
CA GLY A 39 -29.54 22.18 -20.44
C GLY A 39 -30.12 22.35 -19.01
N ILE A 40 -31.36 22.83 -18.88
CA ILE A 40 -31.87 23.18 -17.52
C ILE A 40 -32.50 21.95 -16.86
N LEU A 41 -33.32 21.20 -17.57
CA LEU A 41 -34.00 20.04 -17.00
C LEU A 41 -33.01 18.91 -16.68
N SER A 42 -32.07 18.63 -17.57
CA SER A 42 -31.01 17.65 -17.32
C SER A 42 -30.09 18.07 -16.16
N SER A 43 -29.78 19.38 -16.04
CA SER A 43 -29.01 19.91 -14.92
C SER A 43 -29.76 19.81 -13.60
N LEU A 44 -31.07 20.05 -13.59
CA LEU A 44 -31.91 19.87 -12.40
C LEU A 44 -32.01 18.40 -11.98
N ILE A 45 -32.16 17.48 -12.93
CA ILE A 45 -32.17 16.04 -12.66
C ILE A 45 -30.81 15.59 -12.14
N ALA A 46 -29.71 16.04 -12.73
CA ALA A 46 -28.36 15.73 -12.24
C ALA A 46 -28.11 16.29 -10.84
N LEU A 47 -28.57 17.51 -10.56
CA LEU A 47 -28.49 18.09 -9.22
C LEU A 47 -29.32 17.31 -8.21
N LEU A 48 -30.56 16.95 -8.54
CA LEU A 48 -31.41 16.12 -7.69
C LEU A 48 -30.75 14.77 -7.42
N PHE A 49 -30.22 14.12 -8.44
CA PHE A 49 -29.49 12.85 -8.30
C PHE A 49 -28.27 13.01 -7.39
N LEU A 50 -27.49 14.08 -7.56
CA LEU A 50 -26.33 14.38 -6.70
C LEU A 50 -26.74 14.58 -5.24
N VAL A 51 -27.83 15.33 -4.99
CA VAL A 51 -28.34 15.56 -3.63
C VAL A 51 -28.82 14.24 -3.00
N LEU A 52 -29.55 13.42 -3.74
CA LEU A 52 -30.00 12.11 -3.28
C LEU A 52 -28.80 11.17 -3.01
N LEU A 53 -27.80 11.17 -3.88
CA LEU A 53 -26.57 10.40 -3.69
C LEU A 53 -25.79 10.86 -2.45
N CYS A 54 -25.61 12.16 -2.27
CA CYS A 54 -24.97 12.71 -1.08
C CYS A 54 -25.75 12.39 0.19
N GLY A 55 -27.09 12.46 0.14
CA GLY A 55 -27.97 12.06 1.24
C GLY A 55 -27.84 10.58 1.58
N ALA A 56 -27.83 9.72 0.58
CA ALA A 56 -27.65 8.28 0.75
C ALA A 56 -26.24 7.95 1.34
N LEU A 57 -25.17 8.57 0.82
CA LEU A 57 -23.82 8.42 1.36
C LEU A 57 -23.70 8.94 2.79
N TYR A 58 -24.36 10.06 3.10
CA TYR A 58 -24.40 10.58 4.47
C TYR A 58 -25.09 9.63 5.44
N LEU A 59 -26.21 9.04 5.05
CA LEU A 59 -26.92 8.04 5.85
C LEU A 59 -26.10 6.74 5.99
N ALA A 60 -25.43 6.32 4.91
CA ALA A 60 -24.61 5.12 4.88
C ALA A 60 -23.20 5.30 5.49
N ARG A 61 -22.79 6.53 5.87
CA ARG A 61 -21.42 6.81 6.30
C ARG A 61 -20.94 5.96 7.47
N ARG A 62 -21.80 5.75 8.49
CA ARG A 62 -21.41 4.97 9.68
C ARG A 62 -21.16 3.50 9.35
N PRO A 63 -22.07 2.77 8.67
CA PRO A 63 -21.79 1.38 8.28
C PRO A 63 -20.60 1.26 7.31
N LEU A 64 -20.40 2.21 6.39
CA LEU A 64 -19.26 2.21 5.49
C LEU A 64 -17.93 2.41 6.24
N LEU A 65 -17.86 3.36 7.17
CA LEU A 65 -16.67 3.62 7.97
C LEU A 65 -16.37 2.44 8.92
N ARG A 66 -17.39 1.83 9.52
CA ARG A 66 -17.24 0.61 10.31
C ARG A 66 -16.68 -0.52 9.47
N PHE A 67 -17.26 -0.78 8.32
CA PHE A 67 -16.77 -1.80 7.39
C PHE A 67 -15.33 -1.55 6.98
N ALA A 68 -14.94 -0.29 6.70
CA ALA A 68 -13.57 0.07 6.37
C ALA A 68 -12.60 -0.22 7.53
N GLY A 69 -12.96 0.09 8.77
CA GLY A 69 -12.13 -0.19 9.94
C GLY A 69 -11.99 -1.68 10.25
N GLU A 70 -13.10 -2.42 10.22
CA GLU A 70 -13.10 -3.87 10.48
C GLU A 70 -12.40 -4.65 9.37
N SER A 71 -12.63 -4.30 8.10
CA SER A 71 -11.96 -4.94 6.97
C SER A 71 -10.46 -4.63 6.89
N TRP A 72 -10.00 -3.58 7.57
CA TRP A 72 -8.58 -3.25 7.65
C TRP A 72 -7.78 -4.26 8.48
N ILE A 73 -8.40 -4.82 9.51
CA ILE A 73 -7.76 -5.73 10.43
C ILE A 73 -7.59 -7.10 9.77
N VAL A 74 -6.41 -7.66 9.94
CA VAL A 74 -6.08 -9.03 9.57
C VAL A 74 -5.78 -9.78 10.86
N ASP A 75 -6.45 -10.90 11.07
CA ASP A 75 -6.21 -11.80 12.19
C ASP A 75 -6.13 -13.23 11.67
N GLU A 76 -4.94 -13.81 11.73
CA GLU A 76 -4.62 -15.13 11.20
C GLU A 76 -4.21 -16.04 12.35
N SER A 77 -4.34 -17.33 12.16
CA SER A 77 -3.96 -18.32 13.17
C SER A 77 -3.17 -19.47 12.57
N LEU A 78 -2.31 -20.07 13.36
CA LEU A 78 -1.74 -21.39 13.15
C LEU A 78 -2.10 -22.25 14.35
N ASP A 79 -2.24 -23.55 14.14
CA ASP A 79 -2.46 -24.48 15.26
C ASP A 79 -1.24 -24.49 16.18
N HIS A 80 -0.05 -24.55 15.58
CA HIS A 80 1.24 -24.43 16.25
C HIS A 80 2.21 -23.65 15.37
N ALA A 81 3.15 -22.96 16.02
CA ALA A 81 4.27 -22.27 15.40
C ALA A 81 5.57 -22.55 16.17
N ASP A 82 6.71 -22.35 15.53
CA ASP A 82 8.02 -22.50 16.18
C ASP A 82 8.29 -21.36 17.17
N ALA A 83 7.75 -20.17 16.90
CA ALA A 83 7.86 -19.02 17.78
C ALA A 83 6.69 -18.03 17.64
N ILE A 84 6.41 -17.30 18.71
CA ILE A 84 5.63 -16.07 18.70
C ILE A 84 6.60 -14.90 18.66
N ILE A 85 6.38 -13.93 17.75
CA ILE A 85 7.18 -12.71 17.63
C ILE A 85 6.27 -11.54 18.00
N VAL A 86 6.62 -10.79 19.03
CA VAL A 86 5.91 -9.57 19.42
C VAL A 86 6.65 -8.38 18.83
N LEU A 87 5.96 -7.60 17.98
CA LEU A 87 6.56 -6.44 17.34
C LEU A 87 6.72 -5.27 18.30
N SER A 88 7.73 -4.45 18.04
CA SER A 88 8.06 -3.23 18.76
C SER A 88 6.89 -2.23 18.83
N ASP A 89 7.04 -1.20 19.66
CA ASP A 89 6.09 -0.10 19.84
C ASP A 89 4.70 -0.53 20.37
N ASP A 90 4.71 -1.40 21.41
CA ASP A 90 3.50 -1.71 22.17
C ASP A 90 2.97 -0.46 22.89
N ASN A 91 1.67 -0.43 23.17
CA ASN A 91 1.04 0.68 23.84
C ASN A 91 1.27 0.64 25.37
N PHE A 92 0.79 1.66 26.08
CA PHE A 92 0.93 1.78 27.54
C PHE A 92 0.32 0.58 28.30
N TYR A 93 -0.69 -0.08 27.74
CA TYR A 93 -1.36 -1.23 28.36
C TYR A 93 -0.67 -2.56 28.07
N ALA A 94 0.37 -2.56 27.25
CA ALA A 94 1.09 -3.76 26.79
C ALA A 94 0.14 -4.79 26.13
N ASP A 95 -0.73 -4.33 25.26
CA ASP A 95 -1.77 -5.16 24.63
C ASP A 95 -1.18 -6.25 23.73
N ARG A 96 -0.08 -5.98 23.00
CA ARG A 96 0.62 -6.97 22.16
C ARG A 96 1.23 -8.07 23.03
N VAL A 97 1.89 -7.68 24.10
CA VAL A 97 2.49 -8.60 25.08
C VAL A 97 1.43 -9.44 25.75
N THR A 98 0.29 -8.84 26.12
CA THR A 98 -0.85 -9.55 26.71
C THR A 98 -1.35 -10.64 25.77
N ARG A 99 -1.54 -10.31 24.48
CA ARG A 99 -1.97 -11.28 23.46
C ARG A 99 -0.94 -12.40 23.26
N ALA A 100 0.34 -12.06 23.24
CA ALA A 100 1.41 -13.06 23.13
C ALA A 100 1.45 -14.01 24.34
N ALA A 101 1.25 -13.49 25.56
CA ALA A 101 1.18 -14.32 26.77
C ALA A 101 -0.03 -15.27 26.75
N GLU A 102 -1.18 -14.84 26.19
CA GLU A 102 -2.33 -15.71 25.97
C GLU A 102 -2.00 -16.86 25.01
N LEU A 103 -1.38 -16.56 23.85
CA LEU A 103 -0.95 -17.56 22.88
C LEU A 103 0.06 -18.55 23.46
N MET A 104 0.99 -18.08 24.31
CA MET A 104 1.93 -18.94 25.04
C MET A 104 1.19 -19.88 26.01
N ARG A 105 0.17 -19.39 26.71
CA ARG A 105 -0.66 -20.20 27.62
C ARG A 105 -1.53 -21.20 26.87
N GLU A 106 -1.99 -20.84 25.66
CA GLU A 106 -2.70 -21.75 24.74
C GLU A 106 -1.76 -22.81 24.12
N GLY A 107 -0.44 -22.75 24.36
CA GLY A 107 0.54 -23.69 23.81
C GLY A 107 0.79 -23.51 22.32
N LYS A 108 0.53 -22.32 21.75
CA LYS A 108 0.68 -22.05 20.32
C LYS A 108 2.12 -22.05 19.84
N ALA A 109 3.10 -21.82 20.74
CA ALA A 109 4.52 -21.91 20.42
C ALA A 109 5.35 -22.22 21.69
N PRO A 110 6.55 -22.81 21.56
CA PRO A 110 7.43 -23.09 22.68
C PRO A 110 8.15 -21.84 23.21
N VAL A 111 8.34 -20.80 22.39
CA VAL A 111 9.08 -19.58 22.73
C VAL A 111 8.39 -18.34 22.22
N VAL A 112 8.67 -17.21 22.90
CA VAL A 112 8.24 -15.87 22.47
C VAL A 112 9.44 -14.94 22.32
N VAL A 113 9.47 -14.19 21.23
CA VAL A 113 10.48 -13.17 20.93
C VAL A 113 9.89 -11.80 21.23
N ALA A 114 10.50 -11.08 22.16
CA ALA A 114 10.20 -9.67 22.43
C ALA A 114 11.11 -8.81 21.56
N SER A 115 10.60 -8.40 20.37
CA SER A 115 11.33 -7.50 19.48
C SER A 115 11.13 -6.05 19.91
N GLY A 116 12.22 -5.33 20.11
CA GLY A 116 12.09 -3.96 20.58
C GLY A 116 13.29 -3.09 20.28
N ARG A 117 13.00 -1.82 19.93
CA ARG A 117 14.04 -0.84 19.64
C ARG A 117 14.82 -0.46 20.88
N ARG A 118 16.15 -0.31 20.75
CA ARG A 118 16.98 0.27 21.79
C ARG A 118 16.64 1.74 21.99
N LEU A 119 16.39 2.11 23.24
CA LEU A 119 16.14 3.51 23.63
C LEU A 119 17.37 4.13 24.28
N ARG A 120 18.17 3.31 24.93
CA ARG A 120 19.42 3.66 25.61
C ARG A 120 20.40 2.51 25.48
N PRO A 121 21.72 2.70 25.69
CA PRO A 121 22.69 1.62 25.64
C PRO A 121 22.39 0.46 26.61
N TYR A 122 21.63 0.70 27.65
CA TYR A 122 21.36 -0.25 28.75
C TYR A 122 19.89 -0.68 28.83
N ALA A 123 18.98 -0.10 28.05
CA ALA A 123 17.56 -0.47 28.08
C ALA A 123 16.83 -0.04 26.80
N GLY A 124 15.88 -0.83 26.38
CA GLY A 124 15.01 -0.59 25.24
C GLY A 124 13.62 -1.16 25.42
N ILE A 125 12.88 -1.20 24.37
CA ILE A 125 11.50 -1.74 24.34
C ILE A 125 11.51 -3.25 24.54
N ALA A 126 12.52 -3.97 24.04
CA ALA A 126 12.62 -5.42 24.21
C ALA A 126 12.68 -5.84 25.68
N GLU A 127 13.45 -5.12 26.50
CA GLU A 127 13.57 -5.39 27.94
C GLU A 127 12.26 -5.08 28.69
N LEU A 128 11.55 -4.00 28.32
CA LEU A 128 10.23 -3.69 28.88
C LEU A 128 9.23 -4.79 28.54
N MET A 129 9.17 -5.22 27.29
CA MET A 129 8.29 -6.30 26.86
C MET A 129 8.63 -7.64 27.52
N GLN A 130 9.92 -7.93 27.74
CA GLN A 130 10.35 -9.10 28.48
C GLN A 130 9.83 -9.06 29.93
N HIS A 131 9.96 -7.92 30.62
CA HIS A 131 9.42 -7.73 31.96
C HIS A 131 7.91 -7.96 31.96
N ASP A 132 7.19 -7.35 31.04
CA ASP A 132 5.74 -7.48 30.90
C ASP A 132 5.28 -8.91 30.62
N LEU A 133 6.01 -9.69 29.81
CA LEU A 133 5.74 -11.11 29.57
C LEU A 133 5.89 -11.93 30.85
N ILE A 134 6.95 -11.68 31.63
CA ILE A 134 7.18 -12.37 32.92
C ILE A 134 6.04 -12.07 33.89
N GLU A 135 5.62 -10.81 34.03
CA GLU A 135 4.50 -10.40 34.88
C GLU A 135 3.17 -11.07 34.45
N ARG A 136 3.04 -11.45 33.18
CA ARG A 136 1.88 -12.18 32.64
C ARG A 136 2.04 -13.70 32.69
N GLY A 137 3.05 -14.19 33.41
CA GLY A 137 3.27 -15.60 33.71
C GLY A 137 4.01 -16.39 32.63
N VAL A 138 4.68 -15.74 31.69
CA VAL A 138 5.55 -16.41 30.71
C VAL A 138 6.90 -16.69 31.42
N ALA A 139 7.33 -17.96 31.43
CA ALA A 139 8.61 -18.34 32.03
C ALA A 139 9.77 -17.65 31.30
N LYS A 140 10.72 -17.08 32.05
CA LYS A 140 11.85 -16.30 31.51
C LYS A 140 12.65 -17.06 30.45
N GLU A 141 12.81 -18.37 30.63
CA GLU A 141 13.54 -19.27 29.74
C GLU A 141 12.87 -19.44 28.36
N LYS A 142 11.59 -19.12 28.29
CA LYS A 142 10.80 -19.13 27.01
C LYS A 142 10.80 -17.80 26.32
N ILE A 143 11.42 -16.76 26.87
CA ILE A 143 11.45 -15.42 26.31
C ILE A 143 12.82 -15.15 25.69
N ILE A 144 12.82 -14.79 24.41
CA ILE A 144 13.99 -14.29 23.69
C ILE A 144 13.87 -12.78 23.62
N SER A 145 14.69 -12.06 24.39
CA SER A 145 14.80 -10.61 24.21
C SER A 145 15.58 -10.31 22.93
N PHE A 146 14.99 -9.53 22.03
CA PHE A 146 15.58 -9.19 20.74
C PHE A 146 15.65 -7.67 20.58
N PRO A 147 16.66 -7.01 21.21
CA PRO A 147 16.89 -5.59 21.03
C PRO A 147 17.44 -5.32 19.62
N GLN A 148 16.86 -4.34 18.93
CA GLN A 148 17.21 -3.97 17.57
C GLN A 148 17.20 -2.44 17.41
N ASP A 149 17.77 -1.94 16.31
CA ASP A 149 17.89 -0.49 16.03
C ASP A 149 17.08 -0.06 14.78
N ALA A 150 16.08 -0.86 14.40
CA ALA A 150 15.25 -0.58 13.25
C ALA A 150 14.39 0.68 13.44
N ASP A 151 14.37 1.51 12.41
CA ASP A 151 13.54 2.72 12.36
C ASP A 151 12.24 2.51 11.54
N SER A 152 12.08 1.32 10.97
CA SER A 152 10.90 0.95 10.18
C SER A 152 10.49 -0.50 10.41
N THR A 153 9.20 -0.81 10.15
CA THR A 153 8.70 -2.19 10.20
C THR A 153 9.41 -3.11 9.22
N ARG A 154 9.90 -2.59 8.09
CA ARG A 154 10.68 -3.35 7.13
C ARG A 154 12.03 -3.76 7.71
N GLU A 155 12.76 -2.84 8.29
CA GLU A 155 14.06 -3.12 8.93
C GLU A 155 13.89 -4.08 10.12
N GLU A 156 12.84 -3.92 10.93
CA GLU A 156 12.50 -4.86 11.99
C GLU A 156 12.23 -6.27 11.41
N ALA A 157 11.49 -6.38 10.33
CA ALA A 157 11.23 -7.65 9.67
C ALA A 157 12.52 -8.27 9.09
N GLU A 158 13.43 -7.47 8.52
CA GLU A 158 14.73 -7.91 8.01
C GLU A 158 15.63 -8.43 9.15
N ALA A 159 15.67 -7.75 10.29
CA ALA A 159 16.38 -8.19 11.46
C ALA A 159 15.82 -9.52 12.01
N LEU A 160 14.50 -9.62 12.15
CA LEU A 160 13.80 -10.82 12.62
C LEU A 160 13.94 -12.00 11.64
N ARG A 161 13.98 -11.74 10.32
CA ARG A 161 14.28 -12.78 9.33
C ARG A 161 15.61 -13.47 9.60
N ASN A 162 16.65 -12.72 9.97
CA ASN A 162 17.94 -13.31 10.28
C ASN A 162 17.88 -14.23 11.51
N LEU A 163 17.13 -13.83 12.55
CA LEU A 163 16.87 -14.68 13.70
C LEU A 163 16.13 -15.97 13.32
N VAL A 164 15.07 -15.85 12.50
CA VAL A 164 14.28 -17.00 12.02
C VAL A 164 15.14 -18.00 11.26
N LEU A 165 16.03 -17.51 10.38
CA LEU A 165 16.97 -18.33 9.63
C LEU A 165 18.01 -19.00 10.54
N GLU A 166 18.58 -18.27 11.51
CA GLU A 166 19.52 -18.80 12.51
C GLU A 166 18.90 -19.94 13.33
N LYS A 167 17.66 -19.73 13.79
CA LYS A 167 16.91 -20.71 14.58
C LYS A 167 16.30 -21.83 13.74
N LYS A 168 16.35 -21.74 12.40
CA LYS A 168 15.75 -22.68 11.45
C LYS A 168 14.23 -22.84 11.65
N TRP A 169 13.55 -21.79 12.07
CA TRP A 169 12.11 -21.81 12.21
C TRP A 169 11.42 -21.83 10.86
N THR A 170 10.36 -22.60 10.77
CA THR A 170 9.54 -22.79 9.58
C THR A 170 8.15 -22.14 9.69
N SER A 171 7.78 -21.74 10.91
CA SER A 171 6.49 -21.15 11.22
C SER A 171 6.57 -20.14 12.34
N VAL A 172 5.94 -18.97 12.19
CA VAL A 172 5.90 -17.92 13.20
C VAL A 172 4.54 -17.25 13.30
N LEU A 173 4.14 -16.92 14.53
CA LEU A 173 3.01 -16.04 14.83
C LEU A 173 3.57 -14.65 15.13
N VAL A 174 3.20 -13.66 14.33
CA VAL A 174 3.63 -12.26 14.51
C VAL A 174 2.49 -11.48 15.15
N VAL A 175 2.68 -11.05 16.40
CA VAL A 175 1.69 -10.32 17.19
C VAL A 175 1.94 -8.82 17.06
N THR A 176 0.88 -8.08 16.67
CA THR A 176 0.93 -6.63 16.57
C THR A 176 -0.45 -6.01 16.81
N SER A 177 -0.52 -4.68 17.00
CA SER A 177 -1.79 -3.97 17.20
C SER A 177 -2.72 -4.13 16.00
N ASN A 178 -4.00 -4.20 16.25
CA ASN A 178 -5.05 -4.46 15.25
C ASN A 178 -4.99 -3.52 14.03
N TYR A 179 -4.72 -2.22 14.23
CA TYR A 179 -4.60 -1.25 13.13
C TYR A 179 -3.36 -1.49 12.27
N HIS A 180 -2.31 -2.12 12.80
CA HIS A 180 -1.03 -2.36 12.12
C HIS A 180 -0.98 -3.68 11.33
N THR A 181 -1.91 -4.60 11.55
CA THR A 181 -1.87 -5.99 11.05
C THR A 181 -1.72 -6.08 9.53
N ARG A 182 -2.44 -5.25 8.77
CA ARG A 182 -2.41 -5.30 7.29
C ARG A 182 -1.05 -4.91 6.72
N ARG A 183 -0.42 -3.86 7.26
CA ARG A 183 0.92 -3.43 6.83
C ARG A 183 1.99 -4.44 7.27
N ALA A 184 1.92 -4.93 8.50
CA ALA A 184 2.81 -5.96 8.98
C ALA A 184 2.73 -7.23 8.11
N ARG A 185 1.49 -7.72 7.80
CA ARG A 185 1.28 -8.87 6.92
C ARG A 185 1.98 -8.70 5.58
N TYR A 186 1.78 -7.55 4.94
CA TYR A 186 2.40 -7.27 3.65
C TYR A 186 3.92 -7.33 3.73
N ILE A 187 4.52 -6.63 4.69
CA ILE A 187 5.98 -6.55 4.85
C ILE A 187 6.58 -7.91 5.21
N PHE A 188 6.06 -8.57 6.24
CA PHE A 188 6.63 -9.83 6.73
C PHE A 188 6.57 -10.95 5.67
N ARG A 189 5.49 -11.03 4.91
CA ARG A 189 5.36 -12.02 3.82
C ARG A 189 6.27 -11.77 2.63
N HIS A 190 6.72 -10.52 2.42
CA HIS A 190 7.68 -10.20 1.37
C HIS A 190 9.13 -10.32 1.83
N VAL A 191 9.39 -10.07 3.11
CA VAL A 191 10.74 -10.09 3.68
C VAL A 191 11.17 -11.50 4.10
N PHE A 192 10.26 -12.28 4.65
CA PHE A 192 10.57 -13.63 5.12
C PHE A 192 10.72 -14.62 3.96
N PRO A 193 11.56 -15.67 4.11
CA PRO A 193 11.73 -16.70 3.09
C PRO A 193 10.42 -17.39 2.74
N GLN A 194 10.24 -17.79 1.48
CA GLN A 194 9.02 -18.46 1.00
C GLN A 194 8.69 -19.77 1.74
N GLY A 195 9.67 -20.42 2.38
CA GLY A 195 9.47 -21.65 3.15
C GLY A 195 9.00 -21.43 4.59
N VAL A 196 8.87 -20.16 5.05
CA VAL A 196 8.42 -19.84 6.41
C VAL A 196 6.95 -19.44 6.39
N ALA A 197 6.12 -20.18 7.13
CA ALA A 197 4.74 -19.85 7.35
C ALA A 197 4.63 -18.67 8.33
N VAL A 198 4.08 -17.53 7.89
CA VAL A 198 3.88 -16.32 8.69
C VAL A 198 2.39 -16.06 8.85
N ALA A 199 1.92 -16.09 10.09
CA ALA A 199 0.56 -15.67 10.44
C ALA A 199 0.60 -14.42 11.33
N ILE A 200 -0.19 -13.42 10.97
CA ILE A 200 -0.29 -12.17 11.72
C ILE A 200 -1.45 -12.26 12.70
N VAL A 201 -1.15 -12.13 13.97
CA VAL A 201 -2.12 -12.16 15.06
C VAL A 201 -2.40 -10.75 15.55
N SER A 202 -3.66 -10.43 15.60
CA SER A 202 -4.16 -9.13 16.05
C SER A 202 -4.22 -9.08 17.58
N ALA A 203 -3.51 -8.11 18.16
CA ALA A 203 -3.76 -7.67 19.54
C ALA A 203 -4.76 -6.52 19.53
N ARG A 204 -5.78 -6.59 20.37
CA ARG A 204 -6.74 -5.50 20.55
C ARG A 204 -6.01 -4.32 21.17
N ASP A 205 -5.99 -3.20 20.45
CA ASP A 205 -5.39 -1.97 20.96
C ASP A 205 -6.45 -1.11 21.65
N GLY A 206 -6.20 -0.75 22.93
CA GLY A 206 -7.14 0.04 23.73
C GLY A 206 -7.39 1.44 23.18
N ASP A 207 -6.48 1.96 22.36
CA ASP A 207 -6.56 3.28 21.74
C ASP A 207 -7.22 3.27 20.35
N PHE A 208 -7.44 2.09 19.76
CA PHE A 208 -8.03 1.94 18.42
C PHE A 208 -9.25 1.02 18.42
N ASP A 209 -10.42 1.61 18.19
CA ASP A 209 -11.67 0.88 17.98
C ASP A 209 -12.03 0.88 16.48
N PRO A 210 -12.00 -0.26 15.79
CA PRO A 210 -12.32 -0.35 14.37
C PRO A 210 -13.76 0.03 14.03
N GLN A 211 -14.67 -0.05 15.01
CA GLN A 211 -16.08 0.29 14.82
C GLN A 211 -16.38 1.78 14.95
N GLN A 212 -15.45 2.55 15.52
CA GLN A 212 -15.61 3.99 15.80
C GLN A 212 -14.30 4.77 15.56
N TRP A 213 -13.41 4.24 14.71
CA TRP A 213 -12.08 4.84 14.48
C TRP A 213 -12.13 6.30 14.03
N TRP A 214 -13.19 6.70 13.32
CA TRP A 214 -13.37 8.07 12.82
C TRP A 214 -13.80 9.08 13.88
N GLU A 215 -14.23 8.63 15.06
CA GLU A 215 -14.69 9.51 16.14
C GLU A 215 -13.52 10.06 16.99
N LYS A 216 -12.39 9.35 17.01
CA LYS A 216 -11.21 9.71 17.78
C LYS A 216 -10.07 10.18 16.87
N ARG A 217 -9.55 11.41 17.13
CA ARG A 217 -8.42 11.95 16.37
C ARG A 217 -7.20 11.04 16.36
N LYS A 218 -6.92 10.34 17.48
CA LYS A 218 -5.80 9.39 17.58
C LYS A 218 -5.99 8.24 16.61
N SER A 219 -7.15 7.59 16.64
CA SER A 219 -7.47 6.47 15.75
C SER A 219 -7.44 6.86 14.26
N CYS A 220 -7.95 8.07 13.91
CA CYS A 220 -7.84 8.59 12.53
C CYS A 220 -6.38 8.72 12.10
N LYS A 221 -5.51 9.26 12.94
CA LYS A 221 -4.09 9.41 12.66
C LYS A 221 -3.40 8.04 12.47
N GLU A 222 -3.70 7.09 13.37
CA GLU A 222 -3.13 5.75 13.29
C GLU A 222 -3.54 5.06 11.98
N LEU A 223 -4.83 5.05 11.65
CA LEU A 223 -5.27 4.42 10.40
C LEU A 223 -4.69 5.12 9.17
N THR A 224 -4.63 6.45 9.15
CA THR A 224 -4.01 7.20 8.05
C THR A 224 -2.53 6.85 7.89
N ARG A 225 -1.78 6.78 9.01
CA ARG A 225 -0.37 6.38 9.03
C ARG A 225 -0.19 4.96 8.49
N GLU A 226 -1.07 4.04 8.86
CA GLU A 226 -0.99 2.65 8.40
C GLU A 226 -1.32 2.52 6.91
N VAL A 227 -2.32 3.24 6.40
CA VAL A 227 -2.65 3.25 4.97
C VAL A 227 -1.49 3.81 4.15
N THR A 228 -0.95 4.97 4.56
CA THR A 228 0.19 5.58 3.86
C THR A 228 1.45 4.73 3.96
N GLY A 229 1.73 4.16 5.14
CA GLY A 229 2.85 3.25 5.35
C GLY A 229 2.75 1.96 4.53
N LEU A 230 1.54 1.43 4.32
CA LEU A 230 1.34 0.29 3.43
C LEU A 230 1.64 0.65 1.98
N ILE A 231 1.19 1.82 1.51
CA ILE A 231 1.46 2.29 0.14
C ILE A 231 2.97 2.44 -0.09
N VAL A 232 3.69 3.05 0.87
CA VAL A 232 5.15 3.18 0.82
C VAL A 232 5.82 1.81 0.80
N ALA A 233 5.43 0.89 1.68
CA ALA A 233 5.97 -0.47 1.70
C ALA A 233 5.73 -1.23 0.39
N MET A 234 4.56 -1.07 -0.22
CA MET A 234 4.24 -1.65 -1.53
C MET A 234 5.15 -1.10 -2.63
N TRP A 235 5.45 0.18 -2.60
CA TRP A 235 6.35 0.81 -3.56
C TRP A 235 7.80 0.34 -3.38
N GLU A 236 8.32 0.37 -2.15
CA GLU A 236 9.67 -0.03 -1.82
C GLU A 236 9.97 -1.50 -2.16
N LEU A 237 9.07 -2.41 -1.75
CA LEU A 237 9.28 -3.85 -1.95
C LEU A 237 9.13 -4.28 -3.41
N ARG A 238 8.34 -3.59 -4.23
CA ARG A 238 8.29 -3.81 -5.68
C ARG A 238 9.63 -3.45 -6.34
N HIS A 239 10.17 -2.30 -6.04
CA HIS A 239 11.46 -1.86 -6.62
C HIS A 239 12.63 -2.73 -6.18
N THR A 240 12.62 -3.25 -4.96
CA THR A 240 13.66 -4.18 -4.49
C THR A 240 13.61 -5.51 -5.25
N ALA A 241 12.43 -6.03 -5.56
CA ALA A 241 12.26 -7.25 -6.35
C ALA A 241 12.74 -7.07 -7.80
N GLU A 242 12.46 -5.93 -8.42
CA GLU A 242 12.91 -5.60 -9.78
C GLU A 242 14.44 -5.49 -9.85
N THR A 243 15.07 -4.79 -8.91
CA THR A 243 16.54 -4.66 -8.88
C THR A 243 17.24 -5.99 -8.61
N ALA A 244 16.69 -6.85 -7.77
CA ALA A 244 17.21 -8.19 -7.53
C ALA A 244 17.12 -9.09 -8.78
N SER A 245 16.02 -9.03 -9.52
CA SER A 245 15.82 -9.80 -10.76
C SER A 245 16.77 -9.36 -11.87
N VAL A 246 17.01 -8.05 -12.02
CA VAL A 246 17.96 -7.49 -12.98
C VAL A 246 19.40 -7.90 -12.63
N SER A 247 19.77 -7.84 -11.35
CA SER A 247 21.10 -8.24 -10.88
C SER A 247 21.36 -9.73 -11.13
N GLN A 248 20.39 -10.61 -10.88
CA GLN A 248 20.52 -12.05 -11.17
C GLN A 248 20.62 -12.31 -12.66
N SER A 249 19.88 -11.61 -13.50
CA SER A 249 19.96 -11.74 -14.97
C SER A 249 21.33 -11.31 -15.50
N VAL A 250 21.91 -10.24 -14.96
CA VAL A 250 23.25 -9.76 -15.34
C VAL A 250 24.34 -10.74 -14.90
N VAL A 251 24.22 -11.34 -13.72
CA VAL A 251 25.18 -12.37 -13.23
C VAL A 251 25.09 -13.62 -14.08
N ALA A 252 23.88 -14.07 -14.44
CA ALA A 252 23.67 -15.26 -15.29
C ALA A 252 24.27 -15.08 -16.70
N LEU A 253 24.27 -13.88 -17.25
CA LEU A 253 24.88 -13.56 -18.54
C LEU A 253 26.42 -13.49 -18.51
N ARG A 254 27.02 -13.38 -17.32
CA ARG A 254 28.49 -13.30 -17.14
C ARG A 254 29.17 -14.64 -16.89
N VAL A 255 28.43 -15.72 -16.69
CA VAL A 255 29.03 -17.05 -16.52
C VAL A 255 29.35 -17.61 -17.93
N PRO A 256 30.64 -17.72 -18.34
CA PRO A 256 30.99 -18.32 -19.62
C PRO A 256 30.61 -19.79 -19.62
N LYS A 257 29.95 -20.27 -20.69
CA LYS A 257 29.67 -21.69 -20.92
C LYS A 257 30.98 -22.46 -20.81
N PRO A 258 31.05 -23.58 -20.06
CA PRO A 258 32.24 -24.43 -20.04
C PRO A 258 32.51 -24.92 -21.47
N LEU A 259 33.73 -24.73 -21.93
CA LEU A 259 34.23 -25.29 -23.18
C LEU A 259 34.06 -26.80 -23.11
N GLN A 260 33.22 -27.36 -23.98
CA GLN A 260 33.19 -28.79 -24.23
C GLN A 260 34.49 -29.14 -24.98
N VAL A 261 35.39 -29.79 -24.27
CA VAL A 261 36.56 -30.43 -24.90
C VAL A 261 36.06 -31.74 -25.51
N VAL A 262 36.23 -31.85 -26.83
CA VAL A 262 35.97 -33.08 -27.61
C VAL A 262 37.15 -34.00 -27.43
#